data_272a62ecfcd8f79975167c6441738450
#
_entry.id   272a62ecfcd8f79975167c6441738450
#
_cell.length_a   1.000
_cell.length_b   1.000
_cell.length_c   1.000
_cell.angle_alpha   90.00
_cell.angle_beta   90.00
_cell.angle_gamma   90.00
#
_symmetry.space_group_name_H-M   'P 1'
#
loop_
_entity.id
_entity.type
_entity.pdbx_description
1 polymer ?
#
loop_
_entity_poly.entity_id
_entity_poly.type
_entity_poly.pdbx_seq_one_letter_code
_entity_poly.pdbx_strand_id
1 'polypeptide(L)'
;MVTGRTSPLLGASAALLLNALKKMAGIDHKLDLIPSSVIEPISAMKTGCLGHRNPRLHSDEVLIALAISGLTNPLAAMVQAQLKNLRGCEAHFSVIISEEDAKLYKRLGINVSCEAKYEVKSLYHK
;
A
#
# COMPACT_ATOMS: atom_id res chain seq x y z
N MET A 1 -8.78 0.23 -14.79
CA MET A 1 -7.55 0.78 -14.19
C MET A 1 -7.81 1.15 -12.73
N VAL A 2 -6.86 0.83 -11.86
CA VAL A 2 -6.93 1.14 -10.44
C VAL A 2 -5.89 2.20 -10.12
N THR A 3 -6.26 3.17 -9.28
CA THR A 3 -5.34 4.22 -8.85
C THR A 3 -5.24 4.26 -7.33
N GLY A 4 -4.14 4.80 -6.83
CA GLY A 4 -3.92 5.04 -5.41
C GLY A 4 -3.19 6.36 -5.21
N ARG A 5 -3.59 7.10 -4.18
CA ARG A 5 -3.00 8.40 -3.84
C ARG A 5 -2.54 8.41 -2.40
N THR A 6 -1.50 9.18 -2.14
CA THR A 6 -1.06 9.41 -0.77
C THR A 6 -2.18 10.09 0.01
N SER A 7 -2.42 9.57 1.21
CA SER A 7 -3.40 10.13 2.16
C SER A 7 -2.71 10.33 3.51
N PRO A 8 -3.38 10.93 4.50
CA PRO A 8 -2.80 11.02 5.85
C PRO A 8 -2.51 9.66 6.49
N LEU A 9 -3.18 8.60 6.06
CA LEU A 9 -3.05 7.26 6.66
C LEU A 9 -2.18 6.31 5.85
N LEU A 10 -2.18 6.42 4.52
CA LEU A 10 -1.52 5.47 3.63
C LEU A 10 -0.62 6.17 2.62
N GLY A 11 0.52 5.59 2.33
CA GLY A 11 1.33 6.00 1.20
C GLY A 11 0.69 5.61 -0.12
N ALA A 12 1.17 6.17 -1.24
CA ALA A 12 0.59 5.94 -2.55
C ALA A 12 0.64 4.46 -2.96
N SER A 13 1.77 3.79 -2.73
CA SER A 13 1.92 2.37 -3.08
C SER A 13 0.99 1.49 -2.25
N ALA A 14 0.82 1.80 -0.97
CA ALA A 14 -0.09 1.08 -0.09
C ALA A 14 -1.54 1.26 -0.55
N ALA A 15 -1.93 2.48 -0.88
CA ALA A 15 -3.27 2.78 -1.36
C ALA A 15 -3.57 2.07 -2.69
N LEU A 16 -2.61 2.07 -3.61
CA LEU A 16 -2.76 1.38 -4.89
C LEU A 16 -2.96 -0.12 -4.70
N LEU A 17 -2.13 -0.72 -3.85
CA LEU A 17 -2.20 -2.16 -3.58
C LEU A 17 -3.56 -2.54 -2.99
N LEU A 18 -4.02 -1.79 -1.99
CA LEU A 18 -5.31 -2.05 -1.36
C LEU A 18 -6.47 -1.89 -2.34
N ASN A 19 -6.44 -0.84 -3.16
CA ASN A 19 -7.48 -0.60 -4.15
C ASN A 19 -7.52 -1.68 -5.22
N ALA A 20 -6.36 -2.18 -5.64
CA ALA A 20 -6.27 -3.28 -6.60
C ALA A 20 -6.90 -4.56 -6.04
N LEU A 21 -6.58 -4.88 -4.79
CA LEU A 21 -7.15 -6.06 -4.13
C LEU A 21 -8.67 -5.94 -3.96
N LYS A 22 -9.17 -4.75 -3.60
CA LYS A 22 -10.59 -4.51 -3.49
C LYS A 22 -11.30 -4.73 -4.83
N LYS A 23 -10.72 -4.23 -5.92
CA LYS A 23 -11.29 -4.39 -7.25
C LYS A 23 -11.36 -5.86 -7.64
N MET A 24 -10.31 -6.63 -7.38
CA MET A 24 -10.30 -8.06 -7.66
C MET A 24 -11.35 -8.82 -6.86
N ALA A 25 -11.64 -8.37 -5.65
CA ALA A 25 -12.67 -8.97 -4.81
C ALA A 25 -14.09 -8.47 -5.15
N GLY A 26 -14.23 -7.52 -6.08
CA GLY A 26 -15.51 -6.94 -6.42
C GLY A 26 -16.07 -5.99 -5.37
N ILE A 27 -15.19 -5.37 -4.59
CA ILE A 27 -15.57 -4.47 -3.51
C ILE A 27 -15.31 -3.03 -3.92
N ASP A 28 -16.25 -2.12 -3.61
CA ASP A 28 -16.10 -0.69 -3.90
C ASP A 28 -14.87 -0.13 -3.20
N HIS A 29 -14.03 0.60 -3.94
CA HIS A 29 -12.81 1.20 -3.39
C HIS A 29 -13.08 2.20 -2.26
N LYS A 30 -14.28 2.76 -2.18
CA LYS A 30 -14.66 3.70 -1.11
C LYS A 30 -14.95 3.04 0.21
N LEU A 31 -15.15 1.72 0.21
CA LEU A 31 -15.45 1.00 1.44
C LEU A 31 -14.19 0.83 2.29
N ASP A 32 -14.24 1.29 3.53
CA ASP A 32 -13.13 1.17 4.46
C ASP A 32 -13.11 -0.23 5.06
N LEU A 33 -12.04 -0.97 4.82
CA LEU A 33 -11.86 -2.33 5.32
C LEU A 33 -10.92 -2.37 6.53
N ILE A 34 -10.06 -1.37 6.65
CA ILE A 34 -9.10 -1.26 7.74
C ILE A 34 -9.50 -0.05 8.56
N PRO A 35 -10.08 -0.24 9.77
CA PRO A 35 -10.50 0.89 10.57
C PRO A 35 -9.31 1.69 11.10
N SER A 36 -9.52 2.97 11.34
CA SER A 36 -8.48 3.83 11.89
C SER A 36 -7.99 3.33 13.24
N SER A 37 -8.83 2.61 13.99
CA SER A 37 -8.44 1.99 15.25
C SER A 37 -7.35 0.93 15.09
N VAL A 38 -7.15 0.39 13.89
CA VAL A 38 -6.04 -0.51 13.57
C VAL A 38 -4.85 0.28 13.07
N ILE A 39 -5.07 1.29 12.24
CA ILE A 39 -4.01 2.08 11.62
C ILE A 39 -3.30 2.97 12.62
N GLU A 40 -4.05 3.67 13.48
CA GLU A 40 -3.48 4.65 14.41
C GLU A 40 -2.45 4.08 15.37
N PRO A 41 -2.68 2.90 16.00
CA PRO A 41 -1.64 2.32 16.86
C PRO A 41 -0.36 1.98 16.11
N ILE A 42 -0.47 1.54 14.86
CA ILE A 42 0.71 1.24 14.03
C ILE A 42 1.48 2.52 13.75
N SER A 43 0.79 3.57 13.35
CA SER A 43 1.41 4.87 13.08
C SER A 43 2.07 5.45 14.33
N ALA A 44 1.40 5.34 15.48
CA ALA A 44 1.93 5.82 16.74
C ALA A 44 3.20 5.07 17.15
N MET A 45 3.22 3.77 16.97
CA MET A 45 4.43 2.97 17.25
C MET A 45 5.56 3.35 16.31
N LYS A 46 5.28 3.55 15.03
CA LYS A 46 6.30 3.93 14.05
C LYS A 46 6.98 5.24 14.44
N THR A 47 6.20 6.25 14.75
CA THR A 47 6.75 7.59 15.02
C THR A 47 7.25 7.73 16.46
N GLY A 48 6.58 7.10 17.42
CA GLY A 48 6.90 7.25 18.83
C GLY A 48 7.96 6.29 19.34
N CYS A 49 7.98 5.06 18.85
CA CYS A 49 8.85 4.00 19.38
C CYS A 49 9.96 3.59 18.42
N LEU A 50 9.65 3.53 17.13
CA LEU A 50 10.58 3.02 16.12
C LEU A 50 11.39 4.12 15.42
N GLY A 51 11.11 5.38 15.70
CA GLY A 51 11.86 6.50 15.17
C GLY A 51 11.57 6.84 13.71
N HIS A 52 10.51 6.33 13.15
CA HIS A 52 10.11 6.71 11.79
C HIS A 52 9.55 8.13 11.78
N ARG A 53 9.83 8.85 10.71
CA ARG A 53 9.29 10.21 10.54
C ARG A 53 7.93 10.21 9.86
N ASN A 54 7.69 9.20 9.03
CA ASN A 54 6.46 9.11 8.25
C ASN A 54 5.44 8.22 8.97
N PRO A 55 4.29 8.77 9.40
CA PRO A 55 3.26 7.97 10.06
C PRO A 55 2.43 7.13 9.09
N ARG A 56 2.49 7.40 7.78
CA ARG A 56 1.70 6.67 6.81
C ARG A 56 2.14 5.22 6.72
N LEU A 57 1.18 4.32 6.51
CA LEU A 57 1.48 2.91 6.35
C LEU A 57 2.09 2.64 4.98
N HIS A 58 3.14 1.86 4.97
CA HIS A 58 3.74 1.31 3.75
C HIS A 58 2.97 0.08 3.31
N SER A 59 3.32 -0.48 2.14
CA SER A 59 2.58 -1.59 1.55
C SER A 59 2.54 -2.83 2.43
N ASP A 60 3.67 -3.21 3.03
CA ASP A 60 3.72 -4.37 3.93
C ASP A 60 2.89 -4.15 5.19
N GLU A 61 2.91 -2.94 5.73
CA GLU A 61 2.14 -2.59 6.92
C GLU A 61 0.64 -2.63 6.65
N VAL A 62 0.22 -2.21 5.45
CA VAL A 62 -1.19 -2.28 5.04
C VAL A 62 -1.65 -3.74 4.94
N LEU A 63 -0.80 -4.63 4.43
CA LEU A 63 -1.15 -6.05 4.34
C LEU A 63 -1.28 -6.67 5.72
N ILE A 64 -0.42 -6.29 6.66
CA ILE A 64 -0.52 -6.74 8.05
C ILE A 64 -1.81 -6.22 8.67
N ALA A 65 -2.12 -4.94 8.48
CA ALA A 65 -3.36 -4.35 9.00
C ALA A 65 -4.60 -5.02 8.40
N LEU A 66 -4.54 -5.36 7.12
CA LEU A 66 -5.62 -6.07 6.43
C LEU A 66 -5.83 -7.46 7.02
N ALA A 67 -4.73 -8.17 7.31
CA ALA A 67 -4.80 -9.49 7.93
C ALA A 67 -5.46 -9.42 9.31
N ILE A 68 -5.09 -8.42 10.11
CA ILE A 68 -5.70 -8.20 11.42
C ILE A 68 -7.20 -7.91 11.27
N SER A 69 -7.55 -7.03 10.34
CA SER A 69 -8.95 -6.67 10.10
C SER A 69 -9.76 -7.87 9.61
N GLY A 70 -9.14 -8.78 8.88
CA GLY A 70 -9.79 -10.00 8.40
C GLY A 70 -10.23 -10.96 9.49
N LEU A 71 -9.69 -10.83 10.71
CA LEU A 71 -10.11 -11.67 11.83
C LEU A 71 -11.57 -11.39 12.24
N THR A 72 -12.05 -10.19 12.02
CA THR A 72 -13.40 -9.80 12.44
C THR A 72 -14.25 -9.29 11.28
N ASN A 73 -13.67 -9.03 10.12
CA ASN A 73 -14.37 -8.52 8.95
C ASN A 73 -14.21 -9.47 7.77
N PRO A 74 -15.29 -10.20 7.39
CA PRO A 74 -15.21 -11.13 6.26
C PRO A 74 -14.82 -10.48 4.93
N LEU A 75 -15.17 -9.22 4.71
CA LEU A 75 -14.82 -8.52 3.48
C LEU A 75 -13.31 -8.27 3.42
N ALA A 76 -12.70 -7.92 4.54
CA ALA A 76 -11.24 -7.76 4.62
C ALA A 76 -10.53 -9.09 4.33
N ALA A 77 -11.06 -10.19 4.84
CA ALA A 77 -10.52 -11.52 4.57
C ALA A 77 -10.63 -11.87 3.08
N MET A 78 -11.75 -11.54 2.44
CA MET A 78 -11.94 -11.76 1.00
C MET A 78 -10.93 -10.96 0.17
N VAL A 79 -10.70 -9.71 0.55
CA VAL A 79 -9.74 -8.85 -0.13
C VAL A 79 -8.32 -9.41 0.02
N GLN A 80 -7.95 -9.83 1.22
CA GLN A 80 -6.64 -10.43 1.47
C GLN A 80 -6.42 -11.69 0.61
N ALA A 81 -7.46 -12.48 0.41
CA ALA A 81 -7.37 -13.69 -0.39
C ALA A 81 -7.02 -13.43 -1.86
N GLN A 82 -7.15 -12.20 -2.33
CA GLN A 82 -6.83 -11.82 -3.70
C GLN A 82 -5.33 -11.60 -3.94
N LEU A 83 -4.49 -11.65 -2.91
CA LEU A 83 -3.06 -11.39 -3.07
C LEU A 83 -2.41 -12.25 -4.16
N LYS A 84 -2.78 -13.52 -4.22
CA LYS A 84 -2.25 -14.45 -5.22
C LYS A 84 -2.59 -14.07 -6.67
N ASN A 85 -3.63 -13.26 -6.85
CA ASN A 85 -4.10 -12.86 -8.18
C ASN A 85 -3.40 -11.62 -8.71
N LEU A 86 -2.51 -11.02 -7.92
CA LEU A 86 -1.73 -9.85 -8.36
C LEU A 86 -0.56 -10.23 -9.28
N ARG A 87 -0.18 -11.51 -9.31
CA ARG A 87 0.95 -11.95 -10.13
C ARG A 87 0.66 -11.66 -11.62
N GLY A 88 1.62 -11.02 -12.27
CA GLY A 88 1.50 -10.63 -13.67
C GLY A 88 0.85 -9.27 -13.89
N CYS A 89 0.34 -8.62 -12.86
CA CYS A 89 -0.19 -7.27 -12.98
C CYS A 89 0.93 -6.25 -13.16
N GLU A 90 0.59 -5.08 -13.68
CA GLU A 90 1.53 -3.99 -13.88
C GLU A 90 1.13 -2.80 -13.02
N ALA A 91 2.12 -2.16 -12.42
CA ALA A 91 1.93 -0.95 -11.63
C ALA A 91 2.88 0.14 -12.14
N HIS A 92 2.33 1.34 -12.34
CA HIS A 92 3.12 2.49 -12.76
C HIS A 92 3.01 3.59 -11.71
N PHE A 93 4.15 4.13 -11.29
CA PHE A 93 4.21 5.18 -10.28
C PHE A 93 4.73 6.47 -10.88
N SER A 94 4.03 7.55 -10.58
CA SER A 94 4.50 8.91 -10.88
C SER A 94 5.21 9.55 -9.67
N VAL A 95 5.32 8.81 -8.57
CA VAL A 95 6.02 9.23 -7.36
C VAL A 95 7.08 8.20 -7.02
N ILE A 96 8.07 8.60 -6.21
CA ILE A 96 9.10 7.68 -5.74
C ILE A 96 8.50 6.77 -4.68
N ILE A 97 8.76 5.47 -4.81
CA ILE A 97 8.39 4.49 -3.79
C ILE A 97 9.67 3.99 -3.10
N SER A 98 9.52 3.51 -1.86
CA SER A 98 10.64 2.97 -1.11
C SER A 98 11.15 1.66 -1.72
N GLU A 99 12.40 1.30 -1.42
CA GLU A 99 12.94 0.02 -1.84
C GLU A 99 12.14 -1.14 -1.27
N GLU A 100 11.67 -1.01 -0.04
CA GLU A 100 10.87 -2.04 0.62
C GLU A 100 9.56 -2.27 -0.12
N ASP A 101 8.90 -1.20 -0.55
CA ASP A 101 7.67 -1.31 -1.32
C ASP A 101 7.94 -1.93 -2.69
N ALA A 102 9.02 -1.53 -3.35
CA ALA A 102 9.40 -2.09 -4.64
C ALA A 102 9.67 -3.59 -4.52
N LYS A 103 10.38 -4.00 -3.47
CA LYS A 103 10.66 -5.42 -3.21
C LYS A 103 9.38 -6.21 -2.95
N LEU A 104 8.45 -5.64 -2.19
CA LEU A 104 7.18 -6.29 -1.92
C LEU A 104 6.38 -6.50 -3.20
N TYR A 105 6.27 -5.47 -4.03
CA TYR A 105 5.57 -5.58 -5.31
C TYR A 105 6.19 -6.68 -6.18
N LYS A 106 7.52 -6.74 -6.23
CA LYS A 106 8.23 -7.77 -6.97
C LYS A 106 7.90 -9.17 -6.43
N ARG A 107 7.87 -9.33 -5.11
CA ARG A 107 7.52 -10.61 -4.50
C ARG A 107 6.11 -11.04 -4.81
N LEU A 108 5.20 -10.07 -4.94
CA LEU A 108 3.81 -10.35 -5.32
C LEU A 108 3.67 -10.66 -6.82
N GLY A 109 4.75 -10.55 -7.58
CA GLY A 109 4.74 -10.80 -9.02
C GLY A 109 4.21 -9.64 -9.84
N ILE A 110 4.21 -8.43 -9.29
CA ILE A 110 3.76 -7.21 -9.97
C ILE A 110 4.95 -6.58 -10.69
N ASN A 111 4.76 -6.23 -11.95
CA ASN A 111 5.76 -5.50 -12.72
C ASN A 111 5.61 -4.00 -12.43
N VAL A 112 6.67 -3.39 -11.95
CA VAL A 112 6.65 -1.99 -11.52
C VAL A 112 7.45 -1.13 -12.48
N SER A 113 6.88 0.00 -12.86
CA SER A 113 7.58 1.07 -13.56
C SER A 113 7.39 2.38 -12.80
N CYS A 114 8.39 3.24 -12.84
CA CYS A 114 8.36 4.51 -12.11
C CYS A 114 9.08 5.57 -12.91
N GLU A 115 8.43 6.69 -13.15
CA GLU A 115 9.05 7.80 -13.87
C GLU A 115 9.57 8.89 -12.94
N ALA A 116 9.24 8.82 -11.65
CA ALA A 116 9.66 9.83 -10.68
C ALA A 116 11.18 9.90 -10.51
N LYS A 117 11.88 8.82 -10.86
CA LYS A 117 13.34 8.79 -10.76
C LYS A 117 14.01 9.90 -11.57
N TYR A 118 13.37 10.37 -12.62
CA TYR A 118 13.94 11.46 -13.43
C TYR A 118 13.82 12.78 -12.69
N GLU A 119 12.72 13.01 -12.04
CA GLU A 119 12.51 14.21 -11.24
C GLU A 119 13.48 14.29 -10.09
N VAL A 120 13.66 13.19 -9.39
CA VAL A 120 14.62 13.11 -8.28
C VAL A 120 16.01 13.40 -8.78
N LYS A 121 16.38 12.82 -9.91
CA LYS A 121 17.68 13.01 -10.50
C LYS A 121 17.94 14.48 -10.80
N SER A 122 16.96 15.15 -11.37
CA SER A 122 17.09 16.56 -11.70
C SER A 122 17.23 17.43 -10.44
N LEU A 123 16.61 17.05 -9.35
CA LEU A 123 16.73 17.76 -8.09
C LEU A 123 18.11 17.59 -7.47
N TYR A 124 18.70 16.41 -7.57
CA TYR A 124 19.96 16.11 -6.92
C TYR A 124 21.19 16.52 -7.68
N HIS A 125 21.04 16.77 -8.94
CA HIS A 125 22.18 17.14 -9.76
C HIS A 125 22.44 18.62 -9.83
N LYS A 126 21.79 19.34 -8.97
CA LYS A 126 21.98 20.78 -8.92
C LYS A 126 23.09 21.20 -8.00
#